data_c449c01ff7357afe86f9b604396c607a
#
_entry.id   c449c01ff7357afe86f9b604396c607a
#
_cell.length_a   1.000
_cell.length_b   1.000
_cell.length_c   1.000
_cell.angle_alpha   90.00
_cell.angle_beta   90.00
_cell.angle_gamma   90.00
#
_symmetry.space_group_name_H-M   'P 1'
#
loop_
_entity.id
_entity.type
_entity.pdbx_description
1 polymer ?
#
loop_
_entity_poly.entity_id
_entity_poly.type
_entity_poly.pdbx_seq_one_letter_code
_entity_poly.pdbx_strand_id
1 'polypeptide(L)'
;MEKENQKQPGFIMCVCTGKCPGFAKMDIWDFINQVRVELPVEYGFIHPQLCEEDGDRFLADFLKAHRKVVIGGCAPNMQKKLFRDAFADAGLDINKDLIPLDIREMTTQEAVDKVEKALEELEELEGAE
;
A
#
# COMPACT_ATOMS: atom_id res chain seq x y z
N MET A 1 -22.00 -11.53 -9.70
CA MET A 1 -20.76 -11.74 -10.42
C MET A 1 -19.65 -12.03 -9.48
N GLU A 2 -18.93 -13.06 -9.81
CA GLU A 2 -17.80 -13.47 -8.98
C GLU A 2 -16.77 -12.39 -8.83
N LYS A 3 -16.69 -11.51 -9.79
CA LYS A 3 -15.64 -10.48 -9.77
C LYS A 3 -15.78 -9.53 -8.60
N GLU A 4 -17.00 -9.43 -8.07
CA GLU A 4 -17.20 -8.57 -6.92
C GLU A 4 -16.46 -9.08 -5.69
N ASN A 5 -16.28 -10.39 -5.61
CA ASN A 5 -15.61 -11.00 -4.48
C ASN A 5 -14.10 -11.03 -4.65
N GLN A 6 -13.62 -10.56 -5.80
CA GLN A 6 -12.21 -10.61 -6.11
C GLN A 6 -11.67 -9.22 -6.37
N LYS A 7 -12.04 -8.31 -5.49
CA LYS A 7 -11.53 -6.95 -5.59
C LYS A 7 -10.02 -6.95 -5.51
N GLN A 8 -9.44 -6.13 -6.35
CA GLN A 8 -8.00 -5.95 -6.31
C GLN A 8 -7.62 -5.16 -5.07
N PRO A 9 -6.40 -5.32 -4.58
CA PRO A 9 -5.97 -4.56 -3.42
C PRO A 9 -5.87 -3.09 -3.76
N GLY A 10 -6.01 -2.24 -2.74
CA GLY A 10 -5.74 -0.83 -2.91
C GLY A 10 -4.27 -0.57 -2.68
N PHE A 11 -3.76 0.49 -3.28
CA PHE A 11 -2.39 0.91 -3.06
C PHE A 11 -2.36 2.31 -2.44
N ILE A 12 -1.62 2.47 -1.36
CA ILE A 12 -1.44 3.76 -0.70
C ILE A 12 0.05 4.04 -0.60
N MET A 13 0.46 5.23 -1.01
CA MET A 13 1.83 5.66 -0.80
C MET A 13 1.86 6.66 0.35
N CYS A 14 2.67 6.38 1.36
CA CYS A 14 2.89 7.29 2.48
C CYS A 14 4.20 8.03 2.23
N VAL A 15 4.13 9.33 2.03
CA VAL A 15 5.31 10.10 1.63
C VAL A 15 5.99 10.83 2.77
N CYS A 16 5.53 10.61 4.00
CA CYS A 16 6.15 11.18 5.20
C CYS A 16 6.28 12.70 5.06
N THR A 17 5.15 13.36 4.86
CA THR A 17 4.99 14.81 4.65
C THR A 17 5.61 15.34 3.35
N GLY A 18 6.13 14.46 2.51
CA GLY A 18 6.75 14.86 1.26
C GLY A 18 8.16 15.37 1.42
N LYS A 19 8.70 15.34 2.63
CA LYS A 19 10.04 15.86 2.90
C LYS A 19 11.06 14.77 3.22
N CYS A 20 10.63 13.53 3.16
CA CYS A 20 11.54 12.43 3.45
C CYS A 20 12.61 12.33 2.35
N PRO A 21 13.90 12.37 2.70
CA PRO A 21 14.95 12.27 1.68
C PRO A 21 14.97 10.92 0.97
N GLY A 22 14.27 9.94 1.51
CA GLY A 22 14.19 8.63 0.86
C GLY A 22 13.50 8.65 -0.48
N PHE A 23 12.73 9.72 -0.79
CA PHE A 23 12.03 9.83 -2.06
C PHE A 23 12.70 10.80 -3.02
N ALA A 24 13.96 11.17 -2.77
CA ALA A 24 14.66 12.15 -3.59
C ALA A 24 14.89 11.67 -5.03
N LYS A 25 14.99 10.36 -5.25
CA LYS A 25 15.26 9.80 -6.56
C LYS A 25 14.00 9.49 -7.35
N MET A 26 12.84 9.72 -6.78
CA MET A 26 11.57 9.30 -7.37
C MET A 26 10.73 10.52 -7.78
N ASP A 27 10.13 10.43 -8.95
CA ASP A 27 9.06 11.34 -9.30
C ASP A 27 7.77 10.75 -8.74
N ILE A 28 7.35 11.28 -7.60
CA ILE A 28 6.24 10.70 -6.84
C ILE A 28 4.96 10.66 -7.66
N TRP A 29 4.68 11.72 -8.40
CA TRP A 29 3.46 11.79 -9.18
C TRP A 29 3.47 10.83 -10.35
N ASP A 30 4.62 10.71 -11.02
CA ASP A 30 4.75 9.73 -12.10
C ASP A 30 4.60 8.31 -11.55
N PHE A 31 5.20 8.05 -10.40
CA PHE A 31 5.10 6.74 -9.76
C PHE A 31 3.65 6.37 -9.48
N ILE A 32 2.92 7.26 -8.79
CA ILE A 32 1.56 6.90 -8.40
C ILE A 32 0.65 6.77 -9.62
N ASN A 33 0.89 7.57 -10.65
CA ASN A 33 0.10 7.45 -11.87
C ASN A 33 0.35 6.14 -12.59
N GLN A 34 1.59 5.69 -12.65
CA GLN A 34 1.87 4.39 -13.26
C GLN A 34 1.23 3.26 -12.48
N VAL A 35 1.29 3.32 -11.16
CA VAL A 35 0.70 2.26 -10.34
C VAL A 35 -0.81 2.19 -10.56
N ARG A 36 -1.51 3.31 -10.46
CA ARG A 36 -2.97 3.27 -10.52
C ARG A 36 -3.51 3.00 -11.91
N VAL A 37 -2.74 3.30 -12.96
CA VAL A 37 -3.22 3.12 -14.33
C VAL A 37 -2.78 1.78 -14.92
N GLU A 38 -1.57 1.34 -14.60
CA GLU A 38 -0.98 0.19 -15.29
C GLU A 38 -0.98 -1.09 -14.47
N LEU A 39 -1.12 -1.00 -13.15
CA LEU A 39 -1.03 -2.19 -12.31
C LEU A 39 -2.39 -2.63 -11.81
N PRO A 40 -2.54 -3.91 -11.41
CA PRO A 40 -3.84 -4.44 -10.99
C PRO A 40 -4.18 -4.06 -9.55
N VAL A 41 -4.42 -2.78 -9.33
CA VAL A 41 -4.89 -2.26 -8.05
C VAL A 41 -6.26 -1.66 -8.24
N GLU A 42 -7.07 -1.69 -7.19
CA GLU A 42 -8.41 -1.11 -7.23
C GLU A 42 -8.30 0.39 -7.48
N TYR A 43 -7.32 1.01 -6.83
CA TYR A 43 -6.97 2.40 -7.05
C TYR A 43 -5.63 2.65 -6.34
N GLY A 44 -5.02 3.78 -6.62
CA GLY A 44 -3.77 4.17 -5.96
C GLY A 44 -3.80 5.64 -5.63
N PHE A 45 -3.27 5.99 -4.46
CA PHE A 45 -3.22 7.40 -4.07
C PHE A 45 -2.12 7.61 -3.03
N ILE A 46 -1.86 8.89 -2.77
CA ILE A 46 -0.81 9.32 -1.87
C ILE A 46 -1.42 9.91 -0.60
N HIS A 47 -0.93 9.47 0.56
CA HIS A 47 -1.28 10.08 1.83
C HIS A 47 -0.03 10.76 2.38
N PRO A 48 -0.15 11.98 2.88
CA PRO A 48 1.03 12.69 3.40
C PRO A 48 1.75 11.97 4.52
N GLN A 49 1.01 11.38 5.46
CA GLN A 49 1.67 10.71 6.59
C GLN A 49 0.65 9.83 7.32
N LEU A 50 0.66 8.55 7.00
CA LEU A 50 -0.35 7.62 7.54
C LEU A 50 -0.22 7.40 9.05
N CYS A 51 0.94 7.65 9.62
CA CYS A 51 1.15 7.41 11.05
C CYS A 51 0.64 8.54 11.94
N GLU A 52 0.04 9.58 11.37
CA GLU A 52 -0.59 10.65 12.13
C GLU A 52 -2.06 10.34 12.37
N GLU A 53 -2.72 11.18 13.16
CA GLU A 53 -4.13 10.97 13.52
C GLU A 53 -5.04 10.85 12.31
N ASP A 54 -4.85 11.72 11.33
CA ASP A 54 -5.72 11.67 10.16
C ASP A 54 -5.45 10.41 9.34
N GLY A 55 -4.23 9.89 9.39
CA GLY A 55 -3.93 8.61 8.77
C GLY A 55 -4.64 7.46 9.46
N ASP A 56 -4.68 7.48 10.77
CA ASP A 56 -5.43 6.48 11.55
C ASP A 56 -6.91 6.51 11.20
N ARG A 57 -7.49 7.69 11.13
CA ARG A 57 -8.91 7.82 10.78
C ARG A 57 -9.17 7.34 9.36
N PHE A 58 -8.26 7.69 8.45
CA PHE A 58 -8.38 7.25 7.08
C PHE A 58 -8.34 5.72 6.99
N LEU A 59 -7.37 5.11 7.66
CA LEU A 59 -7.26 3.65 7.62
C LEU A 59 -8.45 2.97 8.24
N ALA A 60 -8.99 3.53 9.32
CA ALA A 60 -10.17 2.95 9.96
C ALA A 60 -11.34 2.86 8.99
N ASP A 61 -11.54 3.91 8.19
CA ASP A 61 -12.61 3.90 7.19
C ASP A 61 -12.27 3.04 5.99
N PHE A 62 -11.03 3.12 5.53
CA PHE A 62 -10.59 2.41 4.35
C PHE A 62 -10.67 0.89 4.54
N LEU A 63 -10.22 0.41 5.70
CA LEU A 63 -10.17 -1.02 5.95
C LEU A 63 -11.54 -1.64 6.15
N LYS A 64 -12.56 -0.84 6.40
CA LYS A 64 -13.92 -1.36 6.43
C LYS A 64 -14.39 -1.79 5.06
N ALA A 65 -13.90 -1.14 4.03
CA ALA A 65 -14.33 -1.41 2.67
C ALA A 65 -13.38 -2.32 1.91
N HIS A 66 -12.12 -2.39 2.34
CA HIS A 66 -11.09 -3.10 1.57
C HIS A 66 -10.25 -3.95 2.50
N ARG A 67 -10.19 -5.24 2.19
CA ARG A 67 -9.51 -6.17 3.08
C ARG A 67 -8.00 -6.23 2.87
N LYS A 68 -7.53 -5.99 1.65
CA LYS A 68 -6.10 -6.07 1.36
C LYS A 68 -5.59 -4.74 0.85
N VAL A 69 -4.44 -4.32 1.37
CA VAL A 69 -3.86 -3.05 0.96
C VAL A 69 -2.35 -3.18 0.87
N VAL A 70 -1.80 -2.61 -0.20
CA VAL A 70 -0.35 -2.48 -0.37
C VAL A 70 0.01 -1.06 0.05
N ILE A 71 0.94 -0.94 0.98
CA ILE A 71 1.39 0.37 1.43
C ILE A 71 2.86 0.54 1.11
N GLY A 72 3.16 1.51 0.26
CA GLY A 72 4.53 1.87 -0.07
C GLY A 72 4.99 3.01 0.83
N GLY A 73 6.09 2.83 1.53
CA GLY A 73 6.58 3.85 2.44
C GLY A 73 7.81 3.37 3.18
N CYS A 74 7.75 3.41 4.51
CA CYS A 74 8.87 2.99 5.31
C CYS A 74 8.97 1.47 5.41
N ALA A 75 9.97 1.00 6.17
CA ALA A 75 10.29 -0.43 6.24
C ALA A 75 9.10 -1.25 6.72
N PRO A 76 8.99 -2.51 6.24
CA PRO A 76 7.85 -3.36 6.61
C PRO A 76 7.65 -3.52 8.11
N ASN A 77 8.71 -3.70 8.88
CA ASN A 77 8.57 -3.84 10.32
C ASN A 77 7.99 -2.59 10.96
N MET A 78 8.39 -1.43 10.46
CA MET A 78 7.88 -0.17 10.97
C MET A 78 6.40 -0.02 10.62
N GLN A 79 6.03 -0.37 9.40
CA GLN A 79 4.63 -0.29 9.01
C GLN A 79 3.76 -1.19 9.88
N LYS A 80 4.20 -2.41 10.13
CA LYS A 80 3.41 -3.33 10.95
C LYS A 80 3.24 -2.81 12.36
N LYS A 81 4.27 -2.16 12.88
CA LYS A 81 4.20 -1.58 14.22
C LYS A 81 3.24 -0.40 14.26
N LEU A 82 3.30 0.46 13.24
CA LEU A 82 2.48 1.67 13.22
C LEU A 82 1.00 1.39 12.97
N PHE A 83 0.69 0.39 12.16
CA PHE A 83 -0.67 0.15 11.71
C PHE A 83 -1.35 -1.04 12.36
N ARG A 84 -0.68 -1.64 13.35
CA ARG A 84 -1.20 -2.86 13.99
C ARG A 84 -2.60 -2.67 14.56
N ASP A 85 -2.81 -1.57 15.26
CA ASP A 85 -4.10 -1.35 15.91
C ASP A 85 -5.22 -1.09 14.91
N ALA A 86 -4.90 -0.37 13.83
CA ALA A 86 -5.91 -0.10 12.80
C ALA A 86 -6.40 -1.40 12.16
N PHE A 87 -5.48 -2.32 11.86
CA PHE A 87 -5.87 -3.59 11.28
C PHE A 87 -6.64 -4.46 12.26
N ALA A 88 -6.20 -4.49 13.52
CA ALA A 88 -6.90 -5.26 14.53
C ALA A 88 -8.32 -4.74 14.74
N ASP A 89 -8.48 -3.42 14.78
CA ASP A 89 -9.80 -2.82 14.96
C ASP A 89 -10.73 -3.12 13.80
N ALA A 90 -10.17 -3.31 12.61
CA ALA A 90 -10.96 -3.65 11.43
C ALA A 90 -11.24 -5.15 11.30
N GLY A 91 -10.73 -5.95 12.23
CA GLY A 91 -10.90 -7.40 12.16
C GLY A 91 -10.02 -8.07 11.14
N LEU A 92 -8.91 -7.44 10.77
CA LEU A 92 -7.99 -7.96 9.77
C LEU A 92 -6.69 -8.43 10.40
N ASP A 93 -6.00 -9.30 9.68
CA ASP A 93 -4.70 -9.81 10.12
C ASP A 93 -3.62 -9.04 9.39
N ILE A 94 -2.87 -8.22 10.11
CA ILE A 94 -1.86 -7.36 9.51
C ILE A 94 -0.78 -8.15 8.78
N ASN A 95 -0.55 -9.39 9.18
CA ASN A 95 0.47 -10.23 8.52
C ASN A 95 -0.03 -10.82 7.22
N LYS A 96 -1.33 -10.79 6.97
CA LYS A 96 -1.91 -11.32 5.73
C LYS A 96 -2.51 -10.22 4.86
N ASP A 97 -3.11 -9.23 5.49
CA ASP A 97 -3.92 -8.25 4.76
C ASP A 97 -3.14 -6.98 4.42
N LEU A 98 -2.02 -6.75 5.08
CA LEU A 98 -1.11 -5.65 4.73
C LEU A 98 0.06 -6.21 3.95
N ILE A 99 0.34 -5.60 2.81
CA ILE A 99 1.55 -5.88 2.03
C ILE A 99 2.43 -4.64 2.12
N PRO A 100 3.38 -4.62 3.07
CA PRO A 100 4.19 -3.42 3.27
C PRO A 100 5.42 -3.44 2.38
N LEU A 101 5.66 -2.32 1.70
CA LEU A 101 6.82 -2.20 0.81
C LEU A 101 7.65 -0.99 1.20
N ASP A 102 8.96 -1.19 1.31
CA ASP A 102 9.88 -0.09 1.51
C ASP A 102 10.31 0.36 0.12
N ILE A 103 9.84 1.53 -0.30
CA ILE A 103 10.16 2.05 -1.63
C ILE A 103 11.03 3.30 -1.55
N ARG A 104 11.66 3.51 -0.39
CA ARG A 104 12.59 4.62 -0.24
C ARG A 104 13.89 4.32 -0.96
N GLU A 105 14.60 5.35 -1.35
CA GLU A 105 15.90 5.24 -2.04
C GLU A 105 15.82 4.55 -3.39
N MET A 106 14.66 4.63 -4.04
CA MET A 106 14.42 3.99 -5.32
C MET A 106 14.11 5.04 -6.38
N THR A 107 14.48 4.73 -7.62
CA THR A 107 13.98 5.50 -8.76
C THR A 107 12.52 5.16 -8.97
N THR A 108 11.86 5.96 -9.78
CA THR A 108 10.46 5.72 -10.12
C THR A 108 10.26 4.31 -10.67
N GLN A 109 11.10 3.90 -11.62
CA GLN A 109 10.95 2.60 -12.25
C GLN A 109 11.19 1.46 -11.27
N GLU A 110 12.18 1.58 -10.41
CA GLU A 110 12.45 0.56 -9.42
C GLU A 110 11.28 0.37 -8.48
N ALA A 111 10.64 1.47 -8.08
CA ALA A 111 9.50 1.41 -7.18
C ALA A 111 8.29 0.79 -7.87
N VAL A 112 8.04 1.15 -9.13
CA VAL A 112 6.94 0.55 -9.89
C VAL A 112 7.14 -0.97 -10.01
N ASP A 113 8.36 -1.38 -10.33
CA ASP A 113 8.67 -2.81 -10.49
C ASP A 113 8.45 -3.56 -9.18
N LYS A 114 8.80 -2.93 -8.07
CA LYS A 114 8.62 -3.58 -6.77
C LYS A 114 7.15 -3.78 -6.44
N VAL A 115 6.33 -2.78 -6.73
CA VAL A 115 4.88 -2.91 -6.50
C VAL A 115 4.31 -3.99 -7.41
N GLU A 116 4.71 -4.01 -8.67
CA GLU A 116 4.22 -5.01 -9.62
C GLU A 116 4.54 -6.41 -9.15
N LYS A 117 5.77 -6.62 -8.69
CA LYS A 117 6.18 -7.94 -8.22
C LYS A 117 5.39 -8.36 -6.99
N ALA A 118 5.15 -7.43 -6.07
CA ALA A 118 4.36 -7.74 -4.88
C ALA A 118 2.94 -8.13 -5.24
N LEU A 119 2.35 -7.46 -6.22
CA LEU A 119 1.00 -7.80 -6.67
C LEU A 119 0.95 -9.16 -7.34
N GLU A 120 1.98 -9.50 -8.10
CA GLU A 120 2.05 -10.82 -8.73
C GLU A 120 2.14 -11.92 -7.67
N GLU A 121 2.96 -11.71 -6.65
CA GLU A 121 3.09 -12.68 -5.58
C GLU A 121 1.78 -12.85 -4.81
N LEU A 122 1.07 -11.77 -4.61
CA LEU A 122 -0.22 -11.83 -3.94
C LEU A 122 -1.22 -12.63 -4.76
N GLU A 123 -1.25 -12.43 -6.06
CA GLU A 123 -2.13 -13.21 -6.94
C GLU A 123 -1.83 -14.69 -6.86
N GLU A 124 -0.55 -15.04 -6.83
CA GLU A 124 -0.15 -16.44 -6.75
C GLU A 124 -0.61 -17.07 -5.45
N LEU A 125 -0.48 -16.34 -4.34
CA LEU A 125 -0.91 -16.86 -3.05
C LEU A 125 -2.41 -17.05 -3.02
N GLU A 126 -3.16 -16.12 -3.56
CA GLU A 126 -4.62 -16.22 -3.59
C GLU A 126 -5.07 -17.34 -4.52
N GLY A 127 -4.38 -17.50 -5.63
CA GLY A 127 -4.70 -18.57 -6.56
C GLY A 127 -4.42 -19.94 -6.01
N ALA A 128 -3.51 -20.06 -5.05
CA ALA A 128 -3.16 -21.35 -4.46
C ALA A 128 -4.20 -21.82 -3.44
N GLU A 129 -5.03 -20.90 -2.99
CA GLU A 129 -6.07 -21.26 -2.04
C GLU A 129 -7.31 -21.74 -2.75
#